data_9483849e6181d81ada02cd75ba4010a8
#
_entry.id   9483849e6181d81ada02cd75ba4010a8
#
_cell.length_a   1.000
_cell.length_b   1.000
_cell.length_c   1.000
_cell.angle_alpha   90.00
_cell.angle_beta   90.00
_cell.angle_gamma   90.00
#
_symmetry.space_group_name_H-M   'P 1'
#
loop_
_entity.id
_entity.type
_entity.pdbx_description
1 polymer ?
#
loop_
_entity_poly.entity_id
_entity_poly.type
_entity_poly.pdbx_seq_one_letter_code
_entity_poly.pdbx_strand_id
1 'polypeptide(L)'
;MKIGIFTETYTPYISGLVTSEVMLKNALEKQGHEVYVVTANLESFKYEWNPEKRILKIPGLPTGIYDSRLTSIYPVKAVKKIKSWKLDVIHSQTEFAIGTFARLIAKQFHIPLVHTYHTLYEDYVHYITKGYFNKSSKKLVEYLTRFYCDTTATELIVPTNKIYKLFKEKYKFKKNIHVIPTGIEVERFYKEKVDTKQVDLLRKSHSLSKKDFIILFVGRLAEEKNIEFLINAEKKMAEKHSNIKLLIVGDGPDKEKYEELSRKLKLEKNIIFTGKAAWEDMPYYYHISNVFATASKTETQGLTVIEAMAANTVPVCMRDEAFLSMITEDLNGLFFETEEEYKNKILYLYENKKQLDYLNKQARIQAEHYGSKNYADRALEVYKRAIKEKQEENRFGFISTITKKIKEIFNDSNT
;
A
#
# COMPACT_ATOMS: atom_id res chain seq x y z
N MET A 1 9.90 -4.09 -21.97
CA MET A 1 9.17 -5.30 -21.56
C MET A 1 7.67 -5.03 -21.60
N LYS A 2 6.88 -6.11 -21.78
CA LYS A 2 5.42 -6.11 -21.69
C LYS A 2 5.01 -6.72 -20.35
N ILE A 3 4.49 -5.90 -19.46
CA ILE A 3 4.24 -6.24 -18.06
C ILE A 3 2.73 -6.27 -17.84
N GLY A 4 2.19 -7.33 -17.27
CA GLY A 4 0.78 -7.45 -16.90
C GLY A 4 0.58 -7.26 -15.40
N ILE A 5 -0.04 -6.18 -14.96
CA ILE A 5 -0.45 -5.96 -13.57
C ILE A 5 -1.86 -6.50 -13.38
N PHE A 6 -2.05 -7.41 -12.43
CA PHE A 6 -3.32 -8.05 -12.12
C PHE A 6 -3.75 -7.71 -10.69
N THR A 7 -4.92 -7.09 -10.54
CA THR A 7 -5.41 -6.55 -9.28
C THR A 7 -6.93 -6.59 -9.18
N GLU A 8 -7.49 -6.77 -7.97
CA GLU A 8 -8.93 -6.75 -7.75
C GLU A 8 -9.56 -5.36 -7.91
N THR A 9 -8.82 -4.31 -7.53
CA THR A 9 -9.30 -2.92 -7.55
C THR A 9 -8.30 -2.04 -8.27
N TYR A 10 -8.79 -1.07 -9.02
CA TYR A 10 -7.98 -0.07 -9.71
C TYR A 10 -8.73 1.26 -9.77
N THR A 11 -8.12 2.29 -10.41
CA THR A 11 -8.79 3.59 -10.56
C THR A 11 -10.19 3.46 -11.17
N PRO A 12 -11.20 4.23 -10.69
CA PRO A 12 -11.11 5.41 -9.81
C PRO A 12 -11.13 5.13 -8.30
N TYR A 13 -11.08 3.87 -7.87
CA TYR A 13 -11.03 3.54 -6.44
C TYR A 13 -9.75 4.10 -5.79
N ILE A 14 -9.86 4.62 -4.55
CA ILE A 14 -8.74 5.24 -3.82
C ILE A 14 -8.37 4.37 -2.62
N SER A 15 -7.15 3.83 -2.65
CA SER A 15 -6.55 3.09 -1.53
C SER A 15 -5.03 3.09 -1.67
N GLY A 16 -4.31 2.74 -0.61
CA GLY A 16 -2.85 2.58 -0.67
C GLY A 16 -2.39 1.55 -1.71
N LEU A 17 -3.16 0.46 -1.90
CA LEU A 17 -2.92 -0.54 -2.93
C LEU A 17 -2.99 0.08 -4.33
N VAL A 18 -4.11 0.74 -4.66
CA VAL A 18 -4.30 1.39 -5.97
C VAL A 18 -3.27 2.47 -6.22
N THR A 19 -2.92 3.26 -5.20
CA THR A 19 -1.83 4.25 -5.29
C THR A 19 -0.52 3.58 -5.68
N SER A 20 -0.15 2.48 -5.02
CA SER A 20 1.06 1.69 -5.34
C SER A 20 1.08 1.23 -6.80
N GLU A 21 -0.02 0.68 -7.28
CA GLU A 21 -0.15 0.13 -8.63
C GLU A 21 -0.08 1.20 -9.71
N VAL A 22 -0.75 2.34 -9.49
CA VAL A 22 -0.70 3.50 -10.40
C VAL A 22 0.71 4.07 -10.46
N MET A 23 1.37 4.23 -9.32
CA MET A 23 2.75 4.72 -9.26
C MET A 23 3.71 3.79 -10.00
N LEU A 24 3.60 2.48 -9.76
CA LEU A 24 4.41 1.48 -10.45
C LEU A 24 4.19 1.52 -11.97
N LYS A 25 2.92 1.49 -12.41
CA LYS A 25 2.58 1.56 -13.83
C LYS A 25 3.17 2.79 -14.48
N ASN A 26 2.90 3.98 -13.91
CA ASN A 26 3.36 5.24 -14.47
C ASN A 26 4.89 5.32 -14.55
N ALA A 27 5.59 4.87 -13.51
CA ALA A 27 7.05 4.89 -13.47
C ALA A 27 7.66 3.90 -14.48
N LEU A 28 7.07 2.72 -14.68
CA LEU A 28 7.50 1.75 -15.69
C LEU A 28 7.24 2.27 -17.11
N GLU A 29 6.09 2.91 -17.36
CA GLU A 29 5.78 3.50 -18.67
C GLU A 29 6.70 4.68 -18.99
N LYS A 30 7.03 5.53 -18.02
CA LYS A 30 8.05 6.60 -18.18
C LYS A 30 9.43 6.04 -18.57
N GLN A 31 9.73 4.78 -18.23
CA GLN A 31 10.96 4.08 -18.60
C GLN A 31 10.86 3.30 -19.93
N GLY A 32 9.76 3.48 -20.68
CA GLY A 32 9.57 2.87 -22.00
C GLY A 32 9.05 1.44 -21.98
N HIS A 33 8.46 0.97 -20.88
CA HIS A 33 7.82 -0.34 -20.80
C HIS A 33 6.33 -0.25 -21.17
N GLU A 34 5.78 -1.33 -21.74
CA GLU A 34 4.36 -1.46 -21.99
C GLU A 34 3.70 -2.13 -20.77
N VAL A 35 2.82 -1.42 -20.08
CA VAL A 35 2.15 -1.94 -18.89
C VAL A 35 0.66 -2.11 -19.16
N TYR A 36 0.17 -3.33 -18.96
CA TYR A 36 -1.22 -3.73 -19.12
C TYR A 36 -1.83 -4.02 -17.74
N VAL A 37 -2.99 -3.45 -17.46
CA VAL A 37 -3.70 -3.69 -16.19
C VAL A 37 -4.91 -4.57 -16.44
N VAL A 38 -5.09 -5.59 -15.60
CA VAL A 38 -6.28 -6.45 -15.56
C VAL A 38 -6.93 -6.29 -14.19
N THR A 39 -8.17 -5.82 -14.16
CA THR A 39 -8.86 -5.52 -12.90
C THR A 39 -10.35 -5.86 -12.98
N ALA A 40 -11.04 -5.90 -11.83
CA ALA A 40 -12.48 -6.02 -11.80
C ALA A 40 -13.15 -4.72 -12.27
N ASN A 41 -14.28 -4.84 -12.97
CA ASN A 41 -15.12 -3.70 -13.30
C ASN A 41 -16.01 -3.37 -12.11
N LEU A 42 -15.67 -2.32 -11.37
CA LEU A 42 -16.41 -1.91 -10.18
C LEU A 42 -17.70 -1.15 -10.51
N GLU A 43 -17.81 -0.63 -11.74
CA GLU A 43 -18.89 0.25 -12.17
C GLU A 43 -19.98 -0.50 -12.95
N SER A 44 -19.61 -1.53 -13.72
CA SER A 44 -20.56 -2.23 -14.60
C SER A 44 -20.34 -3.74 -14.64
N PHE A 45 -21.34 -4.47 -15.16
CA PHE A 45 -21.26 -5.92 -15.43
C PHE A 45 -20.73 -6.25 -16.82
N LYS A 46 -19.93 -5.34 -17.43
CA LYS A 46 -19.43 -5.49 -18.80
C LYS A 46 -17.90 -5.64 -18.81
N TYR A 47 -17.40 -6.32 -19.81
CA TYR A 47 -15.98 -6.24 -20.18
C TYR A 47 -15.72 -4.89 -20.82
N GLU A 48 -14.70 -4.21 -20.33
CA GLU A 48 -14.26 -2.93 -20.88
C GLU A 48 -12.76 -3.01 -21.19
N TRP A 49 -12.40 -2.60 -22.39
CA TRP A 49 -11.01 -2.46 -22.79
C TRP A 49 -10.70 -1.02 -23.19
N ASN A 50 -9.79 -0.41 -22.46
CA ASN A 50 -9.26 0.90 -22.81
C ASN A 50 -7.88 0.72 -23.45
N PRO A 51 -7.73 0.89 -24.78
CA PRO A 51 -6.48 0.66 -25.48
C PRO A 51 -5.41 1.73 -25.17
N GLU A 52 -5.81 2.97 -24.92
CA GLU A 52 -4.88 4.09 -24.64
C GLU A 52 -4.23 3.90 -23.27
N LYS A 53 -5.01 3.55 -22.25
CA LYS A 53 -4.54 3.30 -20.89
C LYS A 53 -4.06 1.87 -20.68
N ARG A 54 -4.28 0.96 -21.63
CA ARG A 54 -4.03 -0.48 -21.54
C ARG A 54 -4.67 -1.15 -20.31
N ILE A 55 -5.93 -0.81 -20.04
CA ILE A 55 -6.70 -1.32 -18.90
C ILE A 55 -7.84 -2.23 -19.40
N LEU A 56 -7.86 -3.46 -18.91
CA LEU A 56 -8.94 -4.43 -19.12
C LEU A 56 -9.71 -4.59 -17.81
N LYS A 57 -10.97 -4.16 -17.80
CA LYS A 57 -11.90 -4.36 -16.70
C LYS A 57 -12.76 -5.61 -16.95
N ILE A 58 -12.80 -6.53 -15.98
CA ILE A 58 -13.52 -7.80 -16.02
C ILE A 58 -14.80 -7.67 -15.19
N PRO A 59 -15.98 -8.08 -15.69
CA PRO A 59 -17.22 -8.01 -14.93
C PRO A 59 -17.18 -8.90 -13.70
N GLY A 60 -17.79 -8.44 -12.61
CA GLY A 60 -17.91 -9.17 -11.35
C GLY A 60 -19.20 -8.86 -10.62
N LEU A 61 -19.60 -9.75 -9.71
CA LEU A 61 -20.77 -9.59 -8.84
C LEU A 61 -20.34 -8.80 -7.58
N PRO A 62 -21.13 -7.80 -7.13
CA PRO A 62 -20.85 -7.09 -5.87
C PRO A 62 -20.81 -8.06 -4.69
N THR A 63 -19.82 -7.94 -3.84
CA THR A 63 -19.70 -8.80 -2.64
C THR A 63 -20.38 -8.22 -1.41
N GLY A 64 -20.77 -6.93 -1.44
CA GLY A 64 -21.25 -6.19 -0.27
C GLY A 64 -20.18 -5.84 0.75
N ILE A 65 -18.92 -6.18 0.48
CA ILE A 65 -17.77 -5.83 1.32
C ILE A 65 -16.92 -4.81 0.57
N TYR A 66 -16.86 -3.55 1.02
CA TYR A 66 -16.01 -2.48 0.47
C TYR A 66 -15.98 -2.44 -1.06
N ASP A 67 -16.95 -1.94 -1.74
CA ASP A 67 -16.97 -1.79 -3.23
C ASP A 67 -16.25 -2.90 -4.02
N SER A 68 -16.01 -4.07 -3.40
CA SER A 68 -15.33 -5.19 -4.04
C SER A 68 -16.29 -6.03 -4.89
N ARG A 69 -15.77 -6.62 -5.96
CA ARG A 69 -16.54 -7.50 -6.84
C ARG A 69 -15.85 -8.84 -7.04
N LEU A 70 -16.59 -9.90 -6.93
CA LEU A 70 -16.13 -11.25 -7.25
C LEU A 70 -16.25 -11.49 -8.75
N THR A 71 -15.13 -11.61 -9.44
CA THR A 71 -15.05 -11.94 -10.86
C THR A 71 -15.00 -13.44 -11.07
N SER A 72 -15.19 -13.89 -12.32
CA SER A 72 -14.83 -15.25 -12.71
C SER A 72 -13.32 -15.48 -12.54
N ILE A 73 -12.95 -16.61 -11.99
CA ILE A 73 -11.54 -17.01 -11.83
C ILE A 73 -10.88 -17.40 -13.17
N TYR A 74 -11.67 -17.60 -14.23
CA TYR A 74 -11.17 -17.88 -15.57
C TYR A 74 -12.08 -17.26 -16.66
N PRO A 75 -12.02 -15.94 -16.86
CA PRO A 75 -12.85 -15.23 -17.85
C PRO A 75 -12.33 -15.43 -19.27
N VAL A 76 -12.91 -16.36 -20.03
CA VAL A 76 -12.42 -16.79 -21.36
C VAL A 76 -12.20 -15.64 -22.35
N LYS A 77 -13.09 -14.62 -22.34
CA LYS A 77 -12.92 -13.43 -23.19
C LYS A 77 -11.62 -12.68 -22.88
N ALA A 78 -11.29 -12.54 -21.60
CA ALA A 78 -10.05 -11.91 -21.18
C ALA A 78 -8.80 -12.73 -21.57
N VAL A 79 -8.87 -14.06 -21.50
CA VAL A 79 -7.76 -14.96 -21.86
C VAL A 79 -7.31 -14.70 -23.30
N LYS A 80 -8.25 -14.63 -24.28
CA LYS A 80 -7.94 -14.36 -25.69
C LYS A 80 -7.23 -12.99 -25.86
N LYS A 81 -7.73 -11.98 -25.14
CA LYS A 81 -7.14 -10.63 -25.19
C LYS A 81 -5.75 -10.61 -24.60
N ILE A 82 -5.56 -11.18 -23.41
CA ILE A 82 -4.25 -11.22 -22.71
C ILE A 82 -3.23 -11.99 -23.54
N LYS A 83 -3.60 -13.11 -24.16
CA LYS A 83 -2.72 -13.88 -25.06
C LYS A 83 -2.14 -13.01 -26.18
N SER A 84 -2.94 -12.08 -26.73
CA SER A 84 -2.49 -11.19 -27.81
C SER A 84 -1.46 -10.16 -27.37
N TRP A 85 -1.33 -9.86 -26.08
CA TRP A 85 -0.36 -8.90 -25.56
C TRP A 85 1.08 -9.45 -25.54
N LYS A 86 1.24 -10.78 -25.47
CA LYS A 86 2.55 -11.44 -25.37
C LYS A 86 3.38 -10.90 -24.20
N LEU A 87 2.81 -11.00 -23.01
CA LEU A 87 3.43 -10.50 -21.78
C LEU A 87 4.75 -11.23 -21.48
N ASP A 88 5.76 -10.49 -21.06
CA ASP A 88 7.05 -11.02 -20.60
C ASP A 88 6.99 -11.47 -19.14
N VAL A 89 6.16 -10.79 -18.33
CA VAL A 89 5.97 -11.06 -16.90
C VAL A 89 4.55 -10.69 -16.46
N ILE A 90 4.02 -11.43 -15.51
CA ILE A 90 2.78 -11.11 -14.81
C ILE A 90 3.14 -10.68 -13.38
N HIS A 91 2.62 -9.52 -12.95
CA HIS A 91 2.72 -9.02 -11.60
C HIS A 91 1.35 -9.01 -10.93
N SER A 92 1.11 -9.95 -10.03
CA SER A 92 -0.12 -10.03 -9.24
C SER A 92 0.00 -9.16 -7.99
N GLN A 93 -1.01 -8.32 -7.75
CA GLN A 93 -1.06 -7.38 -6.62
C GLN A 93 -2.06 -7.84 -5.54
N THR A 94 -2.90 -8.81 -5.87
CA THR A 94 -3.95 -9.33 -4.97
C THR A 94 -4.03 -10.85 -5.05
N GLU A 95 -4.69 -11.48 -4.08
CA GLU A 95 -4.77 -12.93 -3.92
C GLU A 95 -6.11 -13.54 -4.38
N PHE A 96 -7.17 -12.74 -4.52
CA PHE A 96 -8.53 -13.24 -4.77
C PHE A 96 -8.75 -13.71 -6.23
N ALA A 97 -9.89 -13.39 -6.81
CA ALA A 97 -10.30 -13.91 -8.11
C ALA A 97 -9.36 -13.50 -9.25
N ILE A 98 -9.00 -12.21 -9.33
CA ILE A 98 -8.05 -11.70 -10.34
C ILE A 98 -6.65 -12.21 -10.07
N GLY A 99 -6.23 -12.29 -8.79
CA GLY A 99 -4.96 -12.88 -8.42
C GLY A 99 -4.87 -14.38 -8.75
N THR A 100 -5.95 -15.13 -8.59
CA THR A 100 -6.06 -16.52 -9.04
C THR A 100 -6.01 -16.61 -10.57
N PHE A 101 -6.73 -15.73 -11.26
CA PHE A 101 -6.70 -15.64 -12.73
C PHE A 101 -5.28 -15.36 -13.25
N ALA A 102 -4.53 -14.45 -12.62
CA ALA A 102 -3.13 -14.18 -12.95
C ALA A 102 -2.28 -15.46 -12.93
N ARG A 103 -2.46 -16.30 -11.90
CA ARG A 103 -1.72 -17.57 -11.74
C ARG A 103 -2.09 -18.60 -12.80
N LEU A 104 -3.36 -18.70 -13.13
CA LEU A 104 -3.84 -19.60 -14.20
C LEU A 104 -3.26 -19.18 -15.57
N ILE A 105 -3.27 -17.88 -15.89
CA ILE A 105 -2.67 -17.34 -17.11
C ILE A 105 -1.15 -17.54 -17.14
N ALA A 106 -0.46 -17.24 -16.03
CA ALA A 106 0.97 -17.44 -15.91
C ALA A 106 1.36 -18.91 -16.18
N LYS A 107 0.64 -19.85 -15.57
CA LYS A 107 0.86 -21.29 -15.79
C LYS A 107 0.55 -21.70 -17.24
N GLN A 108 -0.59 -21.27 -17.78
CA GLN A 108 -1.05 -21.65 -19.12
C GLN A 108 -0.13 -21.15 -20.23
N PHE A 109 0.41 -19.94 -20.10
CA PHE A 109 1.24 -19.33 -21.12
C PHE A 109 2.74 -19.38 -20.78
N HIS A 110 3.11 -20.09 -19.69
CA HIS A 110 4.49 -20.23 -19.22
C HIS A 110 5.18 -18.88 -18.94
N ILE A 111 4.41 -17.89 -18.48
CA ILE A 111 4.89 -16.56 -18.12
C ILE A 111 5.31 -16.57 -16.65
N PRO A 112 6.48 -16.01 -16.27
CA PRO A 112 6.86 -15.87 -14.87
C PRO A 112 5.88 -14.97 -14.12
N LEU A 113 5.59 -15.31 -12.86
CA LEU A 113 4.68 -14.56 -12.00
C LEU A 113 5.43 -13.98 -10.80
N VAL A 114 5.45 -12.66 -10.72
CA VAL A 114 5.87 -11.92 -9.53
C VAL A 114 4.61 -11.59 -8.72
N HIS A 115 4.68 -11.69 -7.41
CA HIS A 115 3.59 -11.30 -6.53
C HIS A 115 4.06 -10.25 -5.52
N THR A 116 3.28 -9.18 -5.31
CA THR A 116 3.48 -8.25 -4.20
C THR A 116 2.43 -8.46 -3.13
N TYR A 117 2.87 -8.67 -1.90
CA TYR A 117 2.00 -8.83 -0.75
C TYR A 117 1.75 -7.48 -0.09
N HIS A 118 0.51 -6.97 -0.18
CA HIS A 118 0.15 -5.63 0.31
C HIS A 118 -0.62 -5.64 1.63
N THR A 119 -1.34 -6.72 1.94
CA THR A 119 -2.31 -6.73 3.05
C THR A 119 -1.96 -7.79 4.08
N LEU A 120 -1.83 -7.39 5.34
CA LEU A 120 -1.61 -8.32 6.45
C LEU A 120 -2.94 -9.00 6.82
N TYR A 121 -3.30 -10.07 6.09
CA TYR A 121 -4.59 -10.72 6.22
C TYR A 121 -4.87 -11.28 7.62
N GLU A 122 -3.84 -11.69 8.37
CA GLU A 122 -4.02 -12.16 9.76
C GLU A 122 -4.67 -11.09 10.62
N ASP A 123 -4.21 -9.86 10.51
CA ASP A 123 -4.76 -8.74 11.28
C ASP A 123 -6.14 -8.34 10.74
N TYR A 124 -6.32 -8.39 9.42
CA TYR A 124 -7.58 -8.02 8.78
C TYR A 124 -8.74 -8.97 9.09
N VAL A 125 -8.47 -10.29 9.13
CA VAL A 125 -9.50 -11.29 9.47
C VAL A 125 -9.95 -11.14 10.91
N HIS A 126 -9.07 -10.74 11.83
CA HIS A 126 -9.45 -10.46 13.22
C HIS A 126 -10.54 -9.37 13.32
N TYR A 127 -10.42 -8.31 12.53
CA TYR A 127 -11.42 -7.23 12.48
C TYR A 127 -12.73 -7.65 11.79
N ILE A 128 -12.66 -8.40 10.69
CA ILE A 128 -13.86 -8.86 9.96
C ILE A 128 -14.68 -9.85 10.80
N THR A 129 -14.03 -10.73 11.55
CA THR A 129 -14.70 -11.77 12.33
C THR A 129 -15.09 -11.33 13.73
N LYS A 130 -14.93 -10.04 14.08
CA LYS A 130 -15.26 -9.48 15.41
C LYS A 130 -14.72 -10.32 16.59
N GLY A 131 -13.51 -10.84 16.44
CA GLY A 131 -12.86 -11.64 17.47
C GLY A 131 -13.21 -13.14 17.50
N TYR A 132 -14.15 -13.62 16.68
CA TYR A 132 -14.44 -15.06 16.52
C TYR A 132 -13.36 -15.82 15.74
N PHE A 133 -12.13 -15.31 15.74
CA PHE A 133 -11.00 -15.86 15.01
C PHE A 133 -10.39 -17.04 15.78
N ASN A 134 -10.71 -18.24 15.37
CA ASN A 134 -10.20 -19.46 15.99
C ASN A 134 -8.91 -19.98 15.33
N LYS A 135 -8.28 -21.01 15.94
CA LYS A 135 -7.05 -21.63 15.41
C LYS A 135 -7.20 -22.15 13.97
N SER A 136 -8.41 -22.55 13.57
CA SER A 136 -8.69 -23.07 12.22
C SER A 136 -8.67 -21.97 11.16
N SER A 137 -9.22 -20.80 11.46
CA SER A 137 -9.18 -19.65 10.55
C SER A 137 -7.75 -19.14 10.32
N LYS A 138 -6.92 -19.13 11.38
CA LYS A 138 -5.48 -18.78 11.26
C LYS A 138 -4.74 -19.73 10.32
N LYS A 139 -4.96 -21.04 10.47
CA LYS A 139 -4.36 -22.04 9.58
C LYS A 139 -4.82 -21.88 8.13
N LEU A 140 -6.09 -21.54 7.92
CA LEU A 140 -6.61 -21.30 6.57
C LEU A 140 -5.96 -20.07 5.93
N VAL A 141 -5.85 -18.95 6.66
CA VAL A 141 -5.16 -17.74 6.17
C VAL A 141 -3.69 -18.05 5.87
N GLU A 142 -2.98 -18.74 6.75
CA GLU A 142 -1.60 -19.16 6.50
C GLU A 142 -1.48 -20.05 5.26
N TYR A 143 -2.38 -21.02 5.10
CA TYR A 143 -2.41 -21.90 3.91
C TYR A 143 -2.62 -21.11 2.63
N LEU A 144 -3.61 -20.22 2.60
CA LEU A 144 -3.86 -19.37 1.44
C LEU A 144 -2.69 -18.42 1.15
N THR A 145 -2.13 -17.79 2.18
CA THR A 145 -0.95 -16.93 2.04
C THR A 145 0.23 -17.72 1.47
N ARG A 146 0.47 -18.95 1.97
CA ARG A 146 1.51 -19.84 1.43
C ARG A 146 1.24 -20.22 -0.03
N PHE A 147 0.00 -20.55 -0.36
CA PHE A 147 -0.37 -20.89 -1.73
C PHE A 147 -0.10 -19.73 -2.70
N TYR A 148 -0.54 -18.52 -2.37
CA TYR A 148 -0.37 -17.36 -3.23
C TYR A 148 1.06 -16.83 -3.28
N CYS A 149 1.78 -16.82 -2.17
CA CYS A 149 3.08 -16.17 -2.07
C CYS A 149 4.25 -17.14 -2.27
N ASP A 150 4.20 -18.36 -1.70
CA ASP A 150 5.34 -19.29 -1.71
C ASP A 150 5.24 -20.35 -2.83
N THR A 151 4.04 -20.87 -3.10
CA THR A 151 3.87 -22.01 -4.01
C THR A 151 3.71 -21.58 -5.48
N THR A 152 2.92 -20.54 -5.74
CA THR A 152 2.50 -20.19 -7.10
C THR A 152 3.22 -18.98 -7.71
N ALA A 153 3.90 -18.18 -6.91
CA ALA A 153 4.73 -17.09 -7.40
C ALA A 153 6.12 -17.60 -7.83
N THR A 154 6.73 -17.01 -8.85
CA THR A 154 8.15 -17.19 -9.19
C THR A 154 9.00 -16.40 -8.20
N GLU A 155 8.71 -15.13 -8.00
CA GLU A 155 9.38 -14.23 -7.07
C GLU A 155 8.35 -13.49 -6.22
N LEU A 156 8.70 -13.12 -4.99
CA LEU A 156 7.83 -12.43 -4.04
C LEU A 156 8.41 -11.08 -3.64
N ILE A 157 7.58 -10.03 -3.70
CA ILE A 157 7.89 -8.70 -3.20
C ILE A 157 7.09 -8.45 -1.93
N VAL A 158 7.74 -7.87 -0.93
CA VAL A 158 7.10 -7.41 0.32
C VAL A 158 7.53 -5.97 0.62
N PRO A 159 6.68 -5.12 1.20
CA PRO A 159 6.98 -3.70 1.36
C PRO A 159 7.99 -3.40 2.48
N THR A 160 8.09 -4.27 3.50
CA THR A 160 8.89 -4.00 4.69
C THR A 160 9.59 -5.24 5.24
N ASN A 161 10.62 -5.00 6.05
CA ASN A 161 11.30 -6.07 6.80
C ASN A 161 10.37 -6.77 7.82
N LYS A 162 9.35 -6.11 8.34
CA LYS A 162 8.29 -6.71 9.17
C LYS A 162 7.66 -7.92 8.46
N ILE A 163 7.23 -7.72 7.22
CA ILE A 163 6.61 -8.77 6.42
C ILE A 163 7.63 -9.83 5.99
N TYR A 164 8.86 -9.41 5.64
CA TYR A 164 9.93 -10.35 5.32
C TYR A 164 10.21 -11.32 6.48
N LYS A 165 10.37 -10.82 7.72
CA LYS A 165 10.55 -11.64 8.91
C LYS A 165 9.36 -12.58 9.15
N LEU A 166 8.13 -12.07 9.04
CA LEU A 166 6.92 -12.89 9.16
C LEU A 166 6.98 -14.10 8.22
N PHE A 167 7.33 -13.88 6.96
CA PHE A 167 7.35 -14.95 5.97
C PHE A 167 8.54 -15.89 6.12
N LYS A 168 9.73 -15.39 6.40
CA LYS A 168 10.93 -16.23 6.58
C LYS A 168 10.98 -16.93 7.93
N GLU A 169 10.64 -16.23 9.00
CA GLU A 169 10.83 -16.76 10.35
C GLU A 169 9.60 -17.54 10.86
N LYS A 170 8.38 -16.97 10.67
CA LYS A 170 7.15 -17.61 11.13
C LYS A 170 6.60 -18.62 10.13
N TYR A 171 6.43 -18.21 8.86
CA TYR A 171 5.84 -19.08 7.83
C TYR A 171 6.84 -20.00 7.13
N LYS A 172 8.16 -19.79 7.34
CA LYS A 172 9.23 -20.62 6.74
C LYS A 172 9.13 -20.74 5.21
N PHE A 173 8.83 -19.62 4.53
CA PHE A 173 8.75 -19.59 3.08
C PHE A 173 10.09 -19.91 2.42
N LYS A 174 10.05 -20.73 1.36
CA LYS A 174 11.24 -21.16 0.62
C LYS A 174 11.60 -20.19 -0.50
N LYS A 175 10.63 -19.48 -1.06
CA LYS A 175 10.82 -18.53 -2.16
C LYS A 175 11.77 -17.38 -1.82
N ASN A 176 12.38 -16.82 -2.86
CA ASN A 176 13.08 -15.57 -2.75
C ASN A 176 12.09 -14.45 -2.44
N ILE A 177 12.42 -13.65 -1.44
CA ILE A 177 11.58 -12.53 -0.99
C ILE A 177 12.41 -11.26 -1.12
N HIS A 178 11.87 -10.29 -1.83
CA HIS A 178 12.48 -8.99 -2.05
C HIS A 178 11.76 -7.93 -1.22
N VAL A 179 12.51 -7.25 -0.36
CA VAL A 179 11.97 -6.12 0.41
C VAL A 179 12.04 -4.88 -0.47
N ILE A 180 10.93 -4.51 -1.08
CA ILE A 180 10.82 -3.33 -1.95
C ILE A 180 9.69 -2.46 -1.45
N PRO A 181 9.99 -1.35 -0.77
CA PRO A 181 8.98 -0.39 -0.35
C PRO A 181 8.22 0.15 -1.56
N THR A 182 6.91 0.30 -1.43
CA THR A 182 6.10 1.01 -2.40
C THR A 182 6.59 2.44 -2.55
N GLY A 183 6.80 2.86 -3.78
CA GLY A 183 7.16 4.25 -4.09
C GLY A 183 5.96 5.12 -4.38
N ILE A 184 6.09 6.41 -4.09
CA ILE A 184 5.11 7.44 -4.42
C ILE A 184 5.72 8.52 -5.32
N GLU A 185 4.91 9.38 -5.91
CA GLU A 185 5.39 10.61 -6.57
C GLU A 185 5.75 11.65 -5.51
N VAL A 186 6.92 11.46 -4.87
CA VAL A 186 7.39 12.34 -3.78
C VAL A 186 7.45 13.81 -4.21
N GLU A 187 7.81 14.09 -5.48
CA GLU A 187 7.94 15.43 -6.04
C GLU A 187 6.63 16.21 -6.01
N ARG A 188 5.50 15.52 -6.00
CA ARG A 188 4.18 16.12 -5.92
C ARG A 188 3.95 16.84 -4.58
N PHE A 189 4.57 16.35 -3.52
CA PHE A 189 4.45 16.91 -2.18
C PHE A 189 5.49 17.99 -1.89
N TYR A 190 6.38 18.29 -2.84
CA TYR A 190 7.40 19.32 -2.66
C TYR A 190 6.82 20.71 -2.58
N LYS A 191 7.29 21.50 -1.64
CA LYS A 191 6.83 22.87 -1.42
C LYS A 191 6.84 23.72 -2.69
N GLU A 192 7.83 23.48 -3.55
CA GLU A 192 8.02 24.19 -4.83
C GLU A 192 6.95 23.83 -5.87
N LYS A 193 6.19 22.76 -5.67
CA LYS A 193 5.12 22.28 -6.56
C LYS A 193 3.72 22.61 -6.05
N VAL A 194 3.61 23.12 -4.83
CA VAL A 194 2.33 23.38 -4.17
C VAL A 194 1.95 24.86 -4.28
N ASP A 195 0.74 25.12 -4.77
CA ASP A 195 0.20 26.50 -4.83
C ASP A 195 -0.14 27.00 -3.42
N THR A 196 0.63 27.97 -2.96
CA THR A 196 0.46 28.58 -1.63
C THR A 196 -0.90 29.25 -1.44
N LYS A 197 -1.55 29.72 -2.53
CA LYS A 197 -2.90 30.29 -2.46
C LYS A 197 -3.93 29.22 -2.10
N GLN A 198 -3.80 28.01 -2.67
CA GLN A 198 -4.67 26.89 -2.34
C GLN A 198 -4.45 26.43 -0.89
N VAL A 199 -3.21 26.43 -0.41
CA VAL A 199 -2.90 26.15 1.00
C VAL A 199 -3.60 27.17 1.93
N ASP A 200 -3.53 28.46 1.61
CA ASP A 200 -4.20 29.50 2.42
C ASP A 200 -5.74 29.42 2.32
N LEU A 201 -6.29 29.04 1.16
CA LEU A 201 -7.73 28.80 1.00
C LEU A 201 -8.20 27.60 1.81
N LEU A 202 -7.48 26.49 1.75
CA LEU A 202 -7.78 25.29 2.52
C LEU A 202 -7.72 25.56 4.03
N ARG A 203 -6.73 26.32 4.48
CA ARG A 203 -6.62 26.74 5.89
C ARG A 203 -7.85 27.55 6.32
N LYS A 204 -8.31 28.48 5.50
CA LYS A 204 -9.50 29.31 5.77
C LYS A 204 -10.80 28.49 5.77
N SER A 205 -10.95 27.55 4.83
CA SER A 205 -12.16 26.70 4.75
C SER A 205 -12.39 25.86 5.98
N HIS A 206 -11.30 25.50 6.69
CA HIS A 206 -11.37 24.78 7.95
C HIS A 206 -11.26 25.69 9.19
N SER A 207 -11.41 27.00 9.03
CA SER A 207 -11.32 28.00 10.10
C SER A 207 -10.00 27.95 10.90
N LEU A 208 -8.91 27.54 10.26
CA LEU A 208 -7.59 27.41 10.86
C LEU A 208 -6.81 28.73 10.75
N SER A 209 -6.29 29.21 11.87
CA SER A 209 -5.43 30.38 11.96
C SER A 209 -3.99 30.06 11.55
N LYS A 210 -3.23 31.06 11.06
CA LYS A 210 -1.78 30.94 10.84
C LYS A 210 -0.98 30.73 12.14
N LYS A 211 -1.60 30.98 13.31
CA LYS A 211 -1.02 30.76 14.63
C LYS A 211 -1.28 29.37 15.16
N ASP A 212 -2.16 28.60 14.52
CA ASP A 212 -2.47 27.24 14.97
C ASP A 212 -1.33 26.30 14.62
N PHE A 213 -1.02 25.44 15.58
CA PHE A 213 -0.14 24.29 15.39
C PHE A 213 -0.99 23.08 15.01
N ILE A 214 -0.82 22.62 13.78
CA ILE A 214 -1.70 21.62 13.19
C ILE A 214 -1.01 20.25 13.19
N ILE A 215 -1.64 19.30 13.84
CA ILE A 215 -1.33 17.87 13.82
C ILE A 215 -2.25 17.25 12.76
N LEU A 216 -1.70 16.61 11.75
CA LEU A 216 -2.43 15.98 10.67
C LEU A 216 -2.51 14.47 10.87
N PHE A 217 -3.71 13.93 10.79
CA PHE A 217 -3.94 12.50 10.50
C PHE A 217 -4.57 12.35 9.12
N VAL A 218 -4.09 11.38 8.35
CA VAL A 218 -4.65 11.02 7.05
C VAL A 218 -4.89 9.52 7.00
N GLY A 219 -6.12 9.10 6.68
CA GLY A 219 -6.41 7.69 6.52
C GLY A 219 -7.88 7.32 6.64
N ARG A 220 -8.16 6.04 6.47
CA ARG A 220 -9.50 5.49 6.71
C ARG A 220 -9.85 5.57 8.20
N LEU A 221 -11.07 6.05 8.51
CA LEU A 221 -11.53 6.14 9.88
C LEU A 221 -12.11 4.79 10.33
N ALA A 222 -11.22 3.91 10.80
CA ALA A 222 -11.53 2.55 11.22
C ALA A 222 -10.68 2.16 12.44
N GLU A 223 -11.11 1.13 13.16
CA GLU A 223 -10.55 0.69 14.45
C GLU A 223 -9.03 0.47 14.40
N GLU A 224 -8.52 -0.15 13.33
CA GLU A 224 -7.10 -0.44 13.17
C GLU A 224 -6.21 0.79 13.11
N LYS A 225 -6.77 1.96 12.78
CA LYS A 225 -6.05 3.25 12.76
C LYS A 225 -5.95 3.92 14.12
N ASN A 226 -6.67 3.39 15.11
CA ASN A 226 -6.58 3.80 16.51
C ASN A 226 -6.67 5.32 16.72
N ILE A 227 -7.62 5.97 16.01
CA ILE A 227 -7.81 7.43 16.04
C ILE A 227 -8.29 7.87 17.42
N GLU A 228 -9.00 7.01 18.12
CA GLU A 228 -9.44 7.23 19.50
C GLU A 228 -8.27 7.61 20.43
N PHE A 229 -7.11 6.98 20.23
CA PHE A 229 -5.87 7.33 20.97
C PHE A 229 -5.47 8.79 20.74
N LEU A 230 -5.46 9.27 19.48
CA LEU A 230 -5.12 10.65 19.15
C LEU A 230 -6.13 11.64 19.75
N ILE A 231 -7.41 11.33 19.69
CA ILE A 231 -8.49 12.16 20.25
C ILE A 231 -8.34 12.29 21.78
N ASN A 232 -8.07 11.18 22.48
CA ASN A 232 -7.89 11.19 23.94
C ASN A 232 -6.63 11.97 24.36
N ALA A 233 -5.55 11.83 23.59
CA ALA A 233 -4.33 12.58 23.85
C ALA A 233 -4.52 14.09 23.60
N GLU A 234 -5.32 14.48 22.58
CA GLU A 234 -5.63 15.89 22.30
C GLU A 234 -6.32 16.59 23.47
N LYS A 235 -7.17 15.89 24.22
CA LYS A 235 -7.82 16.45 25.42
C LYS A 235 -6.80 17.00 26.41
N LYS A 236 -5.70 16.29 26.64
CA LYS A 236 -4.67 16.68 27.60
C LYS A 236 -3.87 17.91 27.15
N MET A 237 -3.83 18.17 25.82
CA MET A 237 -3.15 19.32 25.24
C MET A 237 -4.06 20.54 25.12
N ALA A 238 -5.28 20.34 24.70
CA ALA A 238 -6.27 21.40 24.44
C ALA A 238 -6.57 22.29 25.66
N GLU A 239 -6.51 21.71 26.86
CA GLU A 239 -6.74 22.43 28.13
C GLU A 239 -5.76 23.61 28.34
N LYS A 240 -4.52 23.45 27.86
CA LYS A 240 -3.45 24.46 28.04
C LYS A 240 -3.06 25.18 26.73
N HIS A 241 -3.31 24.57 25.59
CA HIS A 241 -2.88 25.02 24.27
C HIS A 241 -4.02 24.98 23.28
N SER A 242 -4.95 25.95 23.37
CA SER A 242 -6.14 26.02 22.54
C SER A 242 -5.84 26.20 21.03
N ASN A 243 -4.62 26.58 20.67
CA ASN A 243 -4.15 26.71 19.30
C ASN A 243 -3.49 25.43 18.73
N ILE A 244 -3.36 24.37 19.51
CA ILE A 244 -3.02 23.05 18.97
C ILE A 244 -4.30 22.44 18.39
N LYS A 245 -4.24 21.95 17.14
CA LYS A 245 -5.38 21.42 16.40
C LYS A 245 -5.05 20.07 15.81
N LEU A 246 -5.94 19.10 15.98
CA LEU A 246 -5.89 17.81 15.30
C LEU A 246 -6.80 17.86 14.06
N LEU A 247 -6.21 17.79 12.87
CA LEU A 247 -6.90 17.76 11.60
C LEU A 247 -6.98 16.31 11.11
N ILE A 248 -8.19 15.76 11.02
CA ILE A 248 -8.45 14.38 10.63
C ILE A 248 -9.01 14.37 9.22
N VAL A 249 -8.19 13.90 8.26
CA VAL A 249 -8.55 13.79 6.85
C VAL A 249 -8.85 12.34 6.50
N GLY A 250 -10.07 12.08 6.10
CA GLY A 250 -10.51 10.75 5.71
C GLY A 250 -11.97 10.47 6.04
N ASP A 251 -12.39 9.26 5.70
CA ASP A 251 -13.72 8.75 5.96
C ASP A 251 -13.65 7.26 6.32
N GLY A 252 -14.70 6.70 6.89
CA GLY A 252 -14.71 5.28 7.24
C GLY A 252 -15.82 4.90 8.21
N PRO A 253 -15.93 3.60 8.53
CA PRO A 253 -17.05 3.08 9.34
C PRO A 253 -17.13 3.66 10.74
N ASP A 254 -16.03 4.11 11.34
CA ASP A 254 -15.97 4.61 12.70
C ASP A 254 -16.02 6.14 12.80
N LYS A 255 -16.29 6.85 11.69
CA LYS A 255 -16.32 8.32 11.68
C LYS A 255 -17.28 8.89 12.71
N GLU A 256 -18.53 8.45 12.72
CA GLU A 256 -19.56 8.92 13.64
C GLU A 256 -19.15 8.70 15.10
N LYS A 257 -18.57 7.52 15.40
CA LYS A 257 -18.03 7.18 16.73
C LYS A 257 -16.97 8.19 17.17
N TYR A 258 -16.05 8.57 16.29
CA TYR A 258 -14.97 9.51 16.60
C TYR A 258 -15.45 10.95 16.72
N GLU A 259 -16.39 11.37 15.91
CA GLU A 259 -17.04 12.70 16.03
C GLU A 259 -17.82 12.80 17.34
N GLU A 260 -18.53 11.74 17.73
CA GLU A 260 -19.25 11.68 19.01
C GLU A 260 -18.29 11.72 20.20
N LEU A 261 -17.17 10.99 20.15
CA LEU A 261 -16.13 11.04 21.18
C LEU A 261 -15.56 12.46 21.32
N SER A 262 -15.28 13.14 20.22
CA SER A 262 -14.80 14.53 20.21
C SER A 262 -15.78 15.48 20.89
N ARG A 263 -17.09 15.36 20.59
CA ARG A 263 -18.16 16.15 21.24
C ARG A 263 -18.24 15.85 22.74
N LYS A 264 -18.22 14.57 23.12
CA LYS A 264 -18.27 14.16 24.53
C LYS A 264 -17.10 14.73 25.35
N LEU A 265 -15.94 14.86 24.73
CA LEU A 265 -14.75 15.44 25.33
C LEU A 265 -14.68 16.97 25.21
N LYS A 266 -15.66 17.61 24.54
CA LYS A 266 -15.73 19.07 24.28
C LYS A 266 -14.53 19.59 23.48
N LEU A 267 -14.12 18.85 22.46
CA LEU A 267 -12.93 19.14 21.63
C LEU A 267 -13.26 19.63 20.22
N GLU A 268 -14.52 20.04 19.95
CA GLU A 268 -14.96 20.43 18.61
C GLU A 268 -14.21 21.64 18.05
N LYS A 269 -13.60 22.45 18.93
CA LYS A 269 -12.73 23.58 18.55
C LYS A 269 -11.28 23.17 18.28
N ASN A 270 -10.87 21.98 18.72
CA ASN A 270 -9.51 21.47 18.61
C ASN A 270 -9.38 20.34 17.60
N ILE A 271 -10.44 19.56 17.37
CA ILE A 271 -10.44 18.43 16.44
C ILE A 271 -11.36 18.75 15.27
N ILE A 272 -10.81 18.68 14.07
CA ILE A 272 -11.49 19.03 12.83
C ILE A 272 -11.53 17.80 11.93
N PHE A 273 -12.74 17.33 11.64
CA PHE A 273 -12.97 16.24 10.67
C PHE A 273 -13.30 16.85 9.32
N THR A 274 -12.44 16.60 8.32
CA THR A 274 -12.63 17.18 6.98
C THR A 274 -13.50 16.31 6.08
N GLY A 275 -13.67 15.03 6.44
CA GLY A 275 -14.20 14.03 5.54
C GLY A 275 -13.15 13.58 4.52
N LYS A 276 -13.61 12.89 3.47
CA LYS A 276 -12.76 12.39 2.39
C LYS A 276 -12.24 13.54 1.54
N ALA A 277 -10.93 13.64 1.39
CA ALA A 277 -10.29 14.59 0.49
C ALA A 277 -10.00 13.95 -0.88
N ALA A 278 -9.99 14.76 -1.93
CA ALA A 278 -9.50 14.32 -3.23
C ALA A 278 -8.00 14.07 -3.17
N TRP A 279 -7.53 13.10 -3.95
CA TRP A 279 -6.11 12.76 -3.98
C TRP A 279 -5.26 13.94 -4.46
N GLU A 280 -5.80 14.76 -5.36
CA GLU A 280 -5.20 15.96 -5.88
C GLU A 280 -4.94 17.02 -4.81
N ASP A 281 -5.76 17.08 -3.77
CA ASP A 281 -5.69 18.08 -2.70
C ASP A 281 -4.77 17.64 -1.54
N MET A 282 -4.36 16.37 -1.49
CA MET A 282 -3.55 15.84 -0.40
C MET A 282 -2.29 16.67 -0.11
N PRO A 283 -1.50 17.15 -1.11
CA PRO A 283 -0.35 17.99 -0.82
C PRO A 283 -0.69 19.22 0.03
N TYR A 284 -1.85 19.86 -0.20
CA TYR A 284 -2.25 21.04 0.56
C TYR A 284 -2.49 20.73 2.03
N TYR A 285 -3.09 19.57 2.35
CA TYR A 285 -3.31 19.14 3.73
C TYR A 285 -2.00 18.92 4.48
N TYR A 286 -1.01 18.32 3.85
CA TYR A 286 0.32 18.16 4.46
C TYR A 286 0.99 19.52 4.66
N HIS A 287 0.88 20.45 3.70
CA HIS A 287 1.50 21.77 3.79
C HIS A 287 0.84 22.75 4.76
N ILE A 288 -0.44 22.56 5.13
CA ILE A 288 -1.02 23.36 6.23
C ILE A 288 -0.61 22.84 7.61
N SER A 289 0.00 21.70 7.69
CA SER A 289 0.27 20.99 8.95
C SER A 289 1.72 21.17 9.42
N ASN A 290 1.92 21.10 10.72
CA ASN A 290 3.23 21.19 11.35
C ASN A 290 3.87 19.83 11.55
N VAL A 291 3.04 18.84 11.94
CA VAL A 291 3.43 17.46 12.15
C VAL A 291 2.36 16.52 11.58
N PHE A 292 2.76 15.34 11.18
CA PHE A 292 1.87 14.24 10.86
C PHE A 292 1.84 13.25 12.02
N ALA A 293 0.68 12.77 12.42
CA ALA A 293 0.56 11.80 13.50
C ALA A 293 -0.26 10.56 13.08
N THR A 294 0.22 9.38 13.49
CA THR A 294 -0.55 8.14 13.35
C THR A 294 -0.33 7.21 14.53
N ALA A 295 -1.44 6.65 15.02
CA ALA A 295 -1.46 5.64 16.07
C ALA A 295 -1.85 4.25 15.53
N SER A 296 -1.72 4.03 14.22
CA SER A 296 -2.05 2.77 13.55
C SER A 296 -1.24 1.60 14.10
N LYS A 297 -1.91 0.45 14.29
CA LYS A 297 -1.31 -0.78 14.86
C LYS A 297 -1.03 -1.86 13.83
N THR A 298 -1.50 -1.68 12.59
CA THR A 298 -1.52 -2.74 11.56
C THR A 298 -1.04 -2.22 10.20
N GLU A 299 0.07 -1.52 10.17
CA GLU A 299 0.63 -1.06 8.90
C GLU A 299 1.49 -2.14 8.24
N THR A 300 1.35 -2.25 6.94
CA THR A 300 2.30 -2.99 6.11
C THR A 300 3.48 -2.12 5.70
N GLN A 301 3.24 -0.82 5.48
CA GLN A 301 4.27 0.18 5.18
C GLN A 301 3.92 1.57 5.71
N GLY A 302 2.72 2.11 5.41
CA GLY A 302 2.31 3.47 5.81
C GLY A 302 2.71 4.55 4.81
N LEU A 303 2.07 4.57 3.63
CA LEU A 303 2.37 5.54 2.56
C LEU A 303 2.16 6.99 3.00
N THR A 304 1.18 7.26 3.87
CA THR A 304 0.90 8.59 4.40
C THR A 304 2.07 9.17 5.22
N VAL A 305 2.90 8.31 5.83
CA VAL A 305 4.15 8.73 6.48
C VAL A 305 5.14 9.25 5.44
N ILE A 306 5.28 8.56 4.31
CA ILE A 306 6.18 8.99 3.23
C ILE A 306 5.69 10.28 2.60
N GLU A 307 4.38 10.44 2.41
CA GLU A 307 3.75 11.66 1.90
C GLU A 307 4.03 12.86 2.83
N ALA A 308 3.86 12.66 4.14
CA ALA A 308 4.17 13.67 5.14
C ALA A 308 5.66 14.07 5.08
N MET A 309 6.56 13.09 5.08
CA MET A 309 8.01 13.33 4.98
C MET A 309 8.35 14.10 3.70
N ALA A 310 7.76 13.75 2.55
CA ALA A 310 7.96 14.43 1.28
C ALA A 310 7.48 15.89 1.31
N ALA A 311 6.43 16.18 2.08
CA ALA A 311 5.89 17.53 2.28
C ALA A 311 6.63 18.36 3.33
N ASN A 312 7.78 17.93 3.82
CA ASN A 312 8.47 18.57 4.96
C ASN A 312 7.60 18.58 6.23
N THR A 313 6.85 17.53 6.49
CA THR A 313 5.99 17.40 7.67
C THR A 313 6.47 16.19 8.47
N VAL A 314 7.10 16.44 9.60
CA VAL A 314 7.73 15.40 10.42
C VAL A 314 6.70 14.41 10.94
N PRO A 315 6.91 13.09 10.77
CA PRO A 315 6.02 12.07 11.31
C PRO A 315 6.28 11.83 12.80
N VAL A 316 5.19 11.76 13.57
CA VAL A 316 5.12 11.32 14.97
C VAL A 316 4.23 10.08 15.02
N CYS A 317 4.83 8.90 15.11
CA CYS A 317 4.15 7.63 14.89
C CYS A 317 4.13 6.76 16.15
N MET A 318 3.03 6.04 16.37
CA MET A 318 3.09 4.91 17.30
C MET A 318 4.15 3.93 16.82
N ARG A 319 4.96 3.41 17.76
CA ARG A 319 6.08 2.52 17.42
C ARG A 319 5.53 1.22 16.78
N ASP A 320 5.85 1.03 15.52
CA ASP A 320 5.56 -0.19 14.75
C ASP A 320 6.75 -0.53 13.84
N GLU A 321 7.04 -1.83 13.68
CA GLU A 321 8.15 -2.30 12.83
C GLU A 321 8.04 -1.84 11.36
N ALA A 322 6.82 -1.56 10.86
CA ALA A 322 6.63 -1.06 9.51
C ALA A 322 7.29 0.32 9.30
N PHE A 323 7.35 1.14 10.34
CA PHE A 323 7.91 2.48 10.27
C PHE A 323 9.42 2.53 10.54
N LEU A 324 10.02 1.50 11.16
CA LEU A 324 11.45 1.48 11.52
C LEU A 324 12.39 1.54 10.30
N SER A 325 11.91 1.18 9.11
CA SER A 325 12.69 1.32 7.89
C SER A 325 12.67 2.74 7.30
N MET A 326 11.70 3.57 7.70
CA MET A 326 11.49 4.93 7.19
C MET A 326 11.91 5.99 8.19
N ILE A 327 11.67 5.75 9.49
CA ILE A 327 11.91 6.69 10.56
C ILE A 327 13.13 6.26 11.38
N THR A 328 14.09 7.17 11.49
CA THR A 328 15.15 7.14 12.48
C THR A 328 14.79 8.16 13.54
N GLU A 329 14.56 7.72 14.77
CA GLU A 329 14.12 8.57 15.88
C GLU A 329 15.10 9.72 16.11
N ASP A 330 14.56 10.91 16.39
CA ASP A 330 15.28 12.17 16.60
C ASP A 330 16.07 12.70 15.39
N LEU A 331 16.02 11.98 14.25
CA LEU A 331 16.64 12.42 13.00
C LEU A 331 15.59 12.90 12.00
N ASN A 332 14.60 12.08 11.67
CA ASN A 332 13.61 12.37 10.62
C ASN A 332 12.17 12.06 11.03
N GLY A 333 11.93 11.77 12.31
CA GLY A 333 10.63 11.49 12.89
C GLY A 333 10.75 11.11 14.36
N LEU A 334 9.61 10.92 15.01
CA LEU A 334 9.54 10.57 16.43
C LEU A 334 8.60 9.37 16.61
N PHE A 335 8.91 8.54 17.61
CA PHE A 335 8.05 7.45 18.04
C PHE A 335 7.43 7.70 19.41
N PHE A 336 6.24 7.12 19.64
CA PHE A 336 5.58 7.05 20.92
C PHE A 336 4.94 5.67 21.13
N GLU A 337 4.71 5.31 22.39
CA GLU A 337 4.01 4.08 22.79
C GLU A 337 2.79 4.40 23.68
N THR A 338 2.83 5.52 24.39
CA THR A 338 1.77 5.96 25.31
C THR A 338 1.23 7.35 24.94
N GLU A 339 0.01 7.68 25.42
CA GLU A 339 -0.58 9.01 25.25
C GLU A 339 0.29 10.11 25.85
N GLU A 340 0.95 9.81 26.97
CA GLU A 340 1.83 10.78 27.65
C GLU A 340 3.09 11.06 26.82
N GLU A 341 3.71 10.04 26.25
CA GLU A 341 4.83 10.20 25.32
C GLU A 341 4.43 10.98 24.08
N TYR A 342 3.28 10.64 23.46
CA TYR A 342 2.74 11.36 22.32
C TYR A 342 2.59 12.84 22.64
N LYS A 343 1.89 13.17 23.73
CA LYS A 343 1.71 14.55 24.22
C LYS A 343 3.07 15.26 24.37
N ASN A 344 4.01 14.64 25.04
CA ASN A 344 5.31 15.24 25.30
C ASN A 344 6.10 15.48 24.01
N LYS A 345 6.05 14.55 23.03
CA LYS A 345 6.67 14.72 21.70
C LYS A 345 6.02 15.87 20.92
N ILE A 346 4.69 15.98 20.94
CA ILE A 346 3.98 17.10 20.28
C ILE A 346 4.32 18.44 20.92
N LEU A 347 4.26 18.55 22.24
CA LEU A 347 4.60 19.78 22.97
C LEU A 347 6.06 20.17 22.77
N TYR A 348 6.98 19.21 22.76
CA TYR A 348 8.38 19.44 22.46
C TYR A 348 8.56 20.10 21.08
N LEU A 349 7.88 19.60 20.05
CA LEU A 349 7.93 20.18 18.69
C LEU A 349 7.22 21.53 18.60
N TYR A 350 6.12 21.70 19.35
CA TYR A 350 5.40 22.96 19.45
C TYR A 350 6.26 24.09 20.04
N GLU A 351 7.02 23.78 21.08
CA GLU A 351 7.88 24.75 21.80
C GLU A 351 9.24 24.96 21.11
N ASN A 352 9.73 23.98 20.33
CA ASN A 352 11.08 23.97 19.77
C ASN A 352 11.06 24.03 18.22
N LYS A 353 10.74 25.20 17.69
CA LYS A 353 10.67 25.40 16.24
C LYS A 353 11.95 25.02 15.49
N LYS A 354 13.14 25.26 16.07
CA LYS A 354 14.41 24.88 15.44
C LYS A 354 14.52 23.36 15.25
N GLN A 355 14.08 22.58 16.23
CA GLN A 355 14.08 21.12 16.15
C GLN A 355 13.04 20.63 15.15
N LEU A 356 11.86 21.23 15.16
CA LEU A 356 10.82 20.93 14.15
C LEU A 356 11.33 21.15 12.74
N ASP A 357 11.95 22.30 12.47
CA ASP A 357 12.50 22.65 11.13
C ASP A 357 13.63 21.68 10.73
N TYR A 358 14.48 21.28 11.69
CA TYR A 358 15.54 20.29 11.45
C TYR A 358 14.95 18.93 11.06
N LEU A 359 14.03 18.39 11.86
CA LEU A 359 13.40 17.09 11.60
C LEU A 359 12.62 17.09 10.27
N ASN A 360 11.90 18.17 9.98
CA ASN A 360 11.19 18.35 8.70
C ASN A 360 12.14 18.25 7.51
N LYS A 361 13.29 18.90 7.57
CA LYS A 361 14.32 18.84 6.53
C LYS A 361 14.88 17.42 6.35
N GLN A 362 15.17 16.74 7.44
CA GLN A 362 15.70 15.37 7.39
C GLN A 362 14.62 14.37 6.89
N ALA A 363 13.38 14.54 7.30
CA ALA A 363 12.26 13.77 6.80
C ALA A 363 12.15 13.87 5.26
N ARG A 364 12.26 15.08 4.73
CA ARG A 364 12.22 15.33 3.28
C ARG A 364 13.34 14.61 2.53
N ILE A 365 14.57 14.63 3.06
CA ILE A 365 15.71 13.93 2.46
C ILE A 365 15.44 12.41 2.42
N GLN A 366 14.93 11.87 3.51
CA GLN A 366 14.62 10.44 3.60
C GLN A 366 13.51 10.02 2.62
N ALA A 367 12.49 10.88 2.40
CA ALA A 367 11.40 10.59 1.49
C ALA A 367 11.86 10.34 0.05
N GLU A 368 12.97 10.91 -0.40
CA GLU A 368 13.50 10.73 -1.76
C GLU A 368 13.83 9.27 -2.07
N HIS A 369 14.19 8.48 -1.07
CA HIS A 369 14.44 7.04 -1.25
C HIS A 369 13.18 6.24 -1.61
N TYR A 370 12.00 6.81 -1.38
CA TYR A 370 10.70 6.21 -1.65
C TYR A 370 10.03 6.77 -2.93
N GLY A 371 10.82 7.39 -3.81
CA GLY A 371 10.33 7.86 -5.11
C GLY A 371 9.87 6.72 -6.02
N SER A 372 8.83 6.96 -6.81
CA SER A 372 8.23 5.97 -7.73
C SER A 372 9.24 5.41 -8.74
N LYS A 373 10.25 6.20 -9.14
CA LYS A 373 11.34 5.75 -10.02
C LYS A 373 12.14 4.63 -9.35
N ASN A 374 12.60 4.82 -8.11
CA ASN A 374 13.37 3.80 -7.38
C ASN A 374 12.55 2.52 -7.17
N TYR A 375 11.25 2.66 -6.92
CA TYR A 375 10.33 1.52 -6.81
C TYR A 375 10.29 0.73 -8.13
N ALA A 376 10.10 1.41 -9.27
CA ALA A 376 10.07 0.76 -10.58
C ALA A 376 11.41 0.10 -10.92
N ASP A 377 12.54 0.76 -10.68
CA ASP A 377 13.88 0.21 -10.95
C ASP A 377 14.09 -1.11 -10.19
N ARG A 378 13.75 -1.15 -8.90
CA ARG A 378 13.86 -2.36 -8.07
C ARG A 378 12.88 -3.45 -8.50
N ALA A 379 11.65 -3.10 -8.87
CA ALA A 379 10.68 -4.07 -9.41
C ALA A 379 11.16 -4.68 -10.72
N LEU A 380 11.79 -3.87 -11.61
CA LEU A 380 12.36 -4.34 -12.86
C LEU A 380 13.48 -5.36 -12.66
N GLU A 381 14.31 -5.20 -11.64
CA GLU A 381 15.33 -6.20 -11.28
C GLU A 381 14.68 -7.55 -10.91
N VAL A 382 13.60 -7.53 -10.14
CA VAL A 382 12.87 -8.74 -9.79
C VAL A 382 12.21 -9.37 -11.03
N TYR A 383 11.65 -8.56 -11.93
CA TYR A 383 11.08 -9.08 -13.18
C TYR A 383 12.13 -9.77 -14.03
N LYS A 384 13.31 -9.16 -14.20
CA LYS A 384 14.44 -9.77 -14.95
C LYS A 384 14.87 -11.10 -14.34
N ARG A 385 14.92 -11.19 -13.01
CA ARG A 385 15.23 -12.44 -12.29
C ARG A 385 14.16 -13.50 -12.54
N ALA A 386 12.88 -13.15 -12.38
CA ALA A 386 11.77 -14.07 -12.59
C ALA A 386 11.74 -14.61 -14.05
N ILE A 387 12.03 -13.76 -15.04
CA ILE A 387 12.14 -14.15 -16.44
C ILE A 387 13.29 -15.15 -16.63
N LYS A 388 14.46 -14.86 -16.06
CA LYS A 388 15.63 -15.74 -16.15
C LYS A 388 15.38 -17.10 -15.50
N GLU A 389 14.84 -17.11 -14.29
CA GLU A 389 14.49 -18.34 -13.56
C GLU A 389 13.53 -19.20 -14.39
N LYS A 390 12.49 -18.58 -14.97
CA LYS A 390 11.52 -19.30 -15.81
C LYS A 390 12.12 -19.88 -17.10
N GLN A 391 13.04 -19.17 -17.71
CA GLN A 391 13.77 -19.65 -18.89
C GLN A 391 14.66 -20.87 -18.54
N GLU A 392 15.33 -20.82 -17.39
CA GLU A 392 16.13 -21.94 -16.90
C GLU A 392 15.27 -23.17 -16.58
N GLU A 393 14.13 -23.00 -15.87
CA GLU A 393 13.17 -24.09 -15.64
C GLU A 393 12.71 -24.75 -16.94
N ASN A 394 12.33 -23.96 -17.93
CA ASN A 394 11.88 -24.46 -19.23
C ASN A 394 13.01 -25.25 -19.97
N ARG A 395 14.25 -24.76 -19.88
CA ARG A 395 15.42 -25.43 -20.48
C ARG A 395 15.71 -26.77 -19.81
N PHE A 396 15.70 -26.82 -18.48
CA PHE A 396 15.92 -28.07 -17.73
C PHE A 396 14.78 -29.08 -17.94
N GLY A 397 13.53 -28.64 -17.95
CA GLY A 397 12.37 -29.46 -18.26
C GLY A 397 12.45 -30.06 -19.67
N PHE A 398 12.89 -29.29 -20.67
CA PHE A 398 13.11 -29.77 -22.03
C PHE A 398 14.22 -30.82 -22.11
N ILE A 399 15.38 -30.57 -21.47
CA ILE A 399 16.50 -31.53 -21.42
C ILE A 399 16.08 -32.83 -20.73
N SER A 400 15.39 -32.74 -19.57
CA SER A 400 14.88 -33.91 -18.86
C SER A 400 13.92 -34.74 -19.71
N THR A 401 13.03 -34.09 -20.46
CA THR A 401 12.08 -34.77 -21.36
C THR A 401 12.79 -35.48 -22.51
N ILE A 402 13.82 -34.84 -23.11
CA ILE A 402 14.64 -35.44 -24.16
C ILE A 402 15.39 -36.66 -23.58
N THR A 403 16.05 -36.50 -22.43
CA THR A 403 16.81 -37.57 -21.79
C THR A 403 15.92 -38.78 -21.46
N LYS A 404 14.66 -38.52 -21.02
CA LYS A 404 13.69 -39.58 -20.77
C LYS A 404 13.31 -40.32 -22.07
N LYS A 405 12.99 -39.57 -23.14
CA LYS A 405 12.67 -40.18 -24.45
C LYS A 405 13.84 -40.97 -25.04
N ILE A 406 15.07 -40.46 -24.90
CA ILE A 406 16.28 -41.19 -25.35
C ILE A 406 16.41 -42.51 -24.60
N LYS A 407 16.23 -42.53 -23.24
CA LYS A 407 16.27 -43.73 -22.45
C LYS A 407 15.17 -44.75 -22.84
N GLU A 408 13.94 -44.29 -23.15
CA GLU A 408 12.87 -45.12 -23.63
C GLU A 408 13.22 -45.79 -24.98
N ILE A 409 13.78 -45.04 -25.94
CA ILE A 409 14.22 -45.55 -27.26
C ILE A 409 15.32 -46.59 -27.08
N PHE A 410 16.31 -46.36 -26.20
CA PHE A 410 17.41 -47.30 -25.99
C PHE A 410 16.96 -48.56 -25.18
N ASN A 411 15.94 -48.50 -24.36
CA ASN A 411 15.39 -49.65 -23.67
C ASN A 411 14.51 -50.52 -24.59
N ASP A 412 13.76 -49.93 -25.53
CA ASP A 412 12.98 -50.67 -26.52
C ASP A 412 13.83 -51.31 -27.63
N SER A 413 15.07 -50.90 -27.79
CA SER A 413 16.01 -51.51 -28.75
C SER A 413 16.79 -52.75 -28.17
N ASN A 414 16.60 -53.05 -26.89
CA ASN A 414 17.21 -54.21 -26.22
C ASN A 414 16.18 -55.34 -25.84
N THR A 415 14.95 -55.23 -26.36
CA THR A 415 13.94 -56.28 -26.34
C THR A 415 13.69 -56.76 -27.78
#